data_47d06e782104ebde8a37c0daa6bdd683
#
_entry.id   47d06e782104ebde8a37c0daa6bdd683
#
_cell.length_a   1.000
_cell.length_b   1.000
_cell.length_c   1.000
_cell.angle_alpha   90.00
_cell.angle_beta   90.00
_cell.angle_gamma   90.00
#
_symmetry.space_group_name_H-M   'P 1'
#
loop_
_entity.id
_entity.type
_entity.pdbx_description
1 polymer ?
#
loop_
_entity_poly.entity_id
_entity_poly.type
_entity_poly.pdbx_seq_one_letter_code
_entity_poly.pdbx_strand_id
1 'polypeptide(L)'
;MEMNKTSEYGFARFIFLHVNKYIINIFPVVTNMTKMEYNNSQKGQILCSIFHKASMVSIVVISIIKSVKKKRNRLYDQLGEIAMKRNTRKIAIIGTGLVGSSCAYSIVNQGICEELLLIDINHERAVGEAMDLSHCINFTNTRTKVYAGNYEDCKDMDIVIITAGPAPKPGQSRLDTLGASAKIMESIVGGVMESGFDGIFLIASNPVDIITYQVWKLSGLPRNRVLGTGTSLDSSRLRTILSEMLHVDPRSIHGYSLGEHGDSQMVAWSHVTVGGKPVLQILEEKKERFGEIDLDEIVEKTAKAGWEIYKRKGTTYYGIGNSLAYIASSIFNDDYRVIAVSAILDGEYGEYDICTGVPAIITRDGMKEVVQLNLTEDEESRFAKSNDILRDYMKTIGY
;
A
#
# COMPACT_ATOMS: atom_id res chain seq x y z
N MET A 1 7.67 -20.78 12.26
CA MET A 1 7.27 -21.04 13.67
C MET A 1 5.87 -21.66 13.67
N GLU A 2 5.76 -22.81 13.00
CA GLU A 2 4.51 -23.56 12.79
C GLU A 2 4.55 -24.92 13.53
N MET A 3 4.76 -24.89 14.82
CA MET A 3 4.63 -26.10 15.65
C MET A 3 4.01 -25.70 16.96
N ASN A 4 2.72 -25.89 17.13
CA ASN A 4 1.99 -26.21 18.38
C ASN A 4 0.48 -25.93 18.33
N LYS A 5 -0.13 -25.61 17.19
CA LYS A 5 -1.62 -25.45 17.15
C LYS A 5 -2.38 -26.77 17.14
N THR A 6 -1.78 -27.86 16.71
CA THR A 6 -2.43 -29.20 16.65
C THR A 6 -2.47 -29.92 17.98
N SER A 7 -1.55 -29.68 18.91
CA SER A 7 -1.51 -30.35 20.23
C SER A 7 -2.50 -29.78 21.24
N GLU A 8 -2.72 -28.46 21.26
CA GLU A 8 -3.69 -27.85 22.17
C GLU A 8 -5.14 -28.10 21.77
N TYR A 9 -5.45 -28.13 20.47
CA TYR A 9 -6.77 -28.54 19.97
C TYR A 9 -7.08 -30.00 20.27
N GLY A 10 -6.08 -30.88 20.18
CA GLY A 10 -6.20 -32.28 20.55
C GLY A 10 -6.49 -32.48 22.04
N PHE A 11 -5.79 -31.74 22.89
CA PHE A 11 -5.94 -31.85 24.36
C PHE A 11 -7.28 -31.27 24.88
N ALA A 12 -7.70 -30.13 24.34
CA ALA A 12 -9.00 -29.54 24.71
C ALA A 12 -10.18 -30.42 24.23
N ARG A 13 -10.08 -31.02 23.05
CA ARG A 13 -11.08 -31.97 22.50
C ARG A 13 -11.09 -33.26 23.29
N PHE A 14 -9.94 -33.74 23.74
CA PHE A 14 -9.80 -34.93 24.61
C PHE A 14 -10.45 -34.72 25.97
N ILE A 15 -10.20 -33.60 26.64
CA ILE A 15 -10.83 -33.25 27.93
C ILE A 15 -12.35 -33.11 27.73
N PHE A 16 -12.84 -32.45 26.71
CA PHE A 16 -14.27 -32.25 26.45
C PHE A 16 -15.00 -33.58 26.20
N LEU A 17 -14.41 -34.50 25.46
CA LEU A 17 -14.97 -35.81 25.17
C LEU A 17 -14.98 -36.70 26.44
N HIS A 18 -13.93 -36.65 27.25
CA HIS A 18 -13.84 -37.46 28.47
C HIS A 18 -14.75 -36.95 29.59
N VAL A 19 -14.85 -35.64 29.77
CA VAL A 19 -15.75 -35.02 30.76
C VAL A 19 -17.22 -35.28 30.41
N ASN A 20 -17.61 -35.17 29.12
CA ASN A 20 -18.97 -35.51 28.70
C ASN A 20 -19.28 -36.99 28.87
N LYS A 21 -18.32 -37.89 28.62
CA LYS A 21 -18.49 -39.32 28.79
C LYS A 21 -18.67 -39.71 30.29
N TYR A 22 -18.01 -39.00 31.19
CA TYR A 22 -18.20 -39.18 32.64
C TYR A 22 -19.54 -38.61 33.11
N ILE A 23 -19.98 -37.46 32.66
CA ILE A 23 -21.26 -36.84 33.02
C ILE A 23 -22.43 -37.70 32.53
N ILE A 24 -22.38 -38.24 31.33
CA ILE A 24 -23.42 -39.09 30.72
C ILE A 24 -23.53 -40.43 31.46
N ASN A 25 -22.44 -40.97 31.98
CA ASN A 25 -22.44 -42.25 32.70
C ASN A 25 -22.82 -42.14 34.20
N ILE A 26 -22.64 -40.96 34.82
CA ILE A 26 -23.00 -40.73 36.23
C ILE A 26 -24.48 -40.38 36.38
N PHE A 27 -25.10 -39.70 35.44
CA PHE A 27 -26.48 -39.25 35.51
C PHE A 27 -27.53 -40.39 35.63
N PRO A 28 -27.44 -41.53 34.91
CA PRO A 28 -28.35 -42.66 35.06
C PRO A 28 -28.18 -43.41 36.37
N VAL A 29 -26.95 -43.46 36.92
CA VAL A 29 -26.67 -44.09 38.21
C VAL A 29 -27.30 -43.29 39.35
N VAL A 30 -27.22 -41.96 39.26
CA VAL A 30 -27.81 -41.06 40.30
C VAL A 30 -29.33 -41.10 40.24
N THR A 31 -29.98 -41.16 39.05
CA THR A 31 -31.44 -41.24 38.94
C THR A 31 -32.04 -42.60 39.32
N ASN A 32 -31.30 -43.71 39.21
CA ASN A 32 -31.76 -45.02 39.68
C ASN A 32 -31.59 -45.23 41.16
N MET A 33 -30.66 -44.50 41.81
CA MET A 33 -30.44 -44.61 43.27
C MET A 33 -31.46 -43.83 44.11
N THR A 34 -32.19 -42.84 43.55
CA THR A 34 -33.24 -42.07 44.20
C THR A 34 -34.56 -42.88 44.39
N LYS A 35 -34.64 -44.09 43.85
CA LYS A 35 -35.83 -45.00 43.96
C LYS A 35 -35.66 -46.10 45.02
N MET A 36 -34.51 -46.15 45.72
CA MET A 36 -34.32 -47.13 46.83
C MET A 36 -34.79 -46.56 48.14
N GLU A 37 -35.72 -47.33 48.83
CA GLU A 37 -36.28 -47.00 50.12
C GLU A 37 -35.20 -46.81 51.22
N TYR A 38 -35.37 -45.76 52.00
CA TYR A 38 -34.49 -45.38 53.12
C TYR A 38 -34.68 -46.36 54.31
N ASN A 39 -33.71 -47.20 54.51
CA ASN A 39 -33.62 -47.97 55.80
C ASN A 39 -32.52 -47.35 56.65
N ASN A 40 -32.85 -47.02 57.90
CA ASN A 40 -32.06 -46.27 58.94
C ASN A 40 -30.84 -47.06 59.40
N SER A 41 -29.85 -47.31 58.61
CA SER A 41 -28.60 -47.98 58.98
C SER A 41 -27.38 -47.08 58.67
N GLN A 42 -26.25 -47.31 59.37
CA GLN A 42 -24.98 -46.61 59.14
C GLN A 42 -24.58 -46.49 57.64
N LYS A 43 -25.08 -47.36 56.74
CA LYS A 43 -24.90 -47.33 55.31
C LYS A 43 -25.58 -46.12 54.68
N GLY A 44 -26.70 -45.63 55.20
CA GLY A 44 -27.40 -44.44 54.68
C GLY A 44 -26.62 -43.16 54.96
N GLN A 45 -25.92 -43.01 56.04
CA GLN A 45 -25.11 -41.83 56.37
C GLN A 45 -23.86 -41.75 55.45
N ILE A 46 -23.23 -42.88 55.11
CA ILE A 46 -22.07 -42.93 54.21
C ILE A 46 -22.52 -42.58 52.80
N LEU A 47 -23.65 -43.11 52.31
CA LEU A 47 -24.22 -42.78 51.00
C LEU A 47 -24.57 -41.30 50.90
N CYS A 48 -25.19 -40.69 51.90
CA CYS A 48 -25.51 -39.25 51.93
C CYS A 48 -24.26 -38.37 51.85
N SER A 49 -23.18 -38.76 52.55
CA SER A 49 -21.88 -38.06 52.48
C SER A 49 -21.22 -38.18 51.12
N ILE A 50 -21.32 -39.31 50.43
CA ILE A 50 -20.81 -39.55 49.07
C ILE A 50 -21.61 -38.68 48.06
N PHE A 51 -22.96 -38.65 48.20
CA PHE A 51 -23.83 -37.81 47.37
C PHE A 51 -23.55 -36.34 47.54
N HIS A 52 -23.35 -35.86 48.79
CA HIS A 52 -23.02 -34.46 49.04
C HIS A 52 -21.67 -34.07 48.41
N LYS A 53 -20.65 -34.92 48.52
CA LYS A 53 -19.34 -34.72 47.90
C LYS A 53 -19.42 -34.77 46.37
N ALA A 54 -20.19 -35.69 45.78
CA ALA A 54 -20.37 -35.78 44.32
C ALA A 54 -21.12 -34.52 43.76
N SER A 55 -22.12 -34.02 44.46
CA SER A 55 -22.83 -32.80 44.12
C SER A 55 -21.92 -31.57 44.17
N MET A 56 -21.07 -31.43 45.21
CA MET A 56 -20.09 -30.34 45.33
C MET A 56 -19.06 -30.39 44.21
N VAL A 57 -18.54 -31.58 43.86
CA VAL A 57 -17.61 -31.75 42.72
C VAL A 57 -18.27 -31.35 41.39
N SER A 58 -19.54 -31.75 41.19
CA SER A 58 -20.30 -31.38 39.99
C SER A 58 -20.49 -29.86 39.87
N ILE A 59 -20.79 -29.16 40.94
CA ILE A 59 -20.93 -27.70 40.98
C ILE A 59 -19.60 -27.00 40.65
N VAL A 60 -18.51 -27.51 41.22
CA VAL A 60 -17.16 -26.95 40.91
C VAL A 60 -16.77 -27.17 39.47
N VAL A 61 -17.00 -28.36 38.91
CA VAL A 61 -16.71 -28.68 37.49
C VAL A 61 -17.55 -27.79 36.55
N ILE A 62 -18.84 -27.64 36.83
CA ILE A 62 -19.71 -26.74 36.03
C ILE A 62 -19.23 -25.29 36.12
N SER A 63 -18.80 -24.82 37.27
CA SER A 63 -18.26 -23.47 37.47
C SER A 63 -16.97 -23.26 36.67
N ILE A 64 -16.06 -24.24 36.68
CA ILE A 64 -14.82 -24.21 35.90
C ILE A 64 -15.13 -24.19 34.39
N ILE A 65 -16.05 -25.05 33.93
CA ILE A 65 -16.45 -25.09 32.49
C ILE A 65 -17.04 -23.74 32.08
N LYS A 66 -17.90 -23.12 32.88
CA LYS A 66 -18.46 -21.79 32.60
C LYS A 66 -17.37 -20.72 32.55
N SER A 67 -16.39 -20.75 33.46
CA SER A 67 -15.27 -19.81 33.47
C SER A 67 -14.37 -19.96 32.28
N VAL A 68 -14.02 -21.19 31.90
CA VAL A 68 -13.22 -21.50 30.68
C VAL A 68 -13.96 -21.04 29.42
N LYS A 69 -15.26 -21.30 29.30
CA LYS A 69 -16.08 -20.88 28.17
C LYS A 69 -16.15 -19.35 28.07
N LYS A 70 -16.26 -18.64 29.19
CA LYS A 70 -16.26 -17.17 29.24
C LYS A 70 -14.90 -16.58 28.82
N LYS A 71 -13.77 -17.16 29.30
CA LYS A 71 -12.42 -16.74 28.88
C LYS A 71 -12.20 -17.00 27.39
N ARG A 72 -12.62 -18.15 26.88
CA ARG A 72 -12.52 -18.50 25.46
C ARG A 72 -13.30 -17.51 24.59
N ASN A 73 -14.54 -17.20 24.94
CA ASN A 73 -15.34 -16.24 24.15
C ASN A 73 -14.69 -14.85 24.16
N ARG A 74 -14.19 -14.35 25.30
CA ARG A 74 -13.44 -13.10 25.35
C ARG A 74 -12.21 -13.12 24.44
N LEU A 75 -11.48 -14.23 24.40
CA LEU A 75 -10.33 -14.38 23.52
C LEU A 75 -10.74 -14.36 22.03
N TYR A 76 -11.84 -15.01 21.66
CA TYR A 76 -12.37 -14.95 20.29
C TYR A 76 -12.83 -13.55 19.91
N ASP A 77 -13.48 -12.82 20.83
CA ASP A 77 -13.89 -11.43 20.60
C ASP A 77 -12.66 -10.53 20.40
N GLN A 78 -11.63 -10.66 21.25
CA GLN A 78 -10.37 -9.93 21.10
C GLN A 78 -9.60 -10.30 19.82
N LEU A 79 -9.52 -11.57 19.46
CA LEU A 79 -8.91 -12.02 18.21
C LEU A 79 -9.71 -11.55 17.00
N GLY A 80 -11.03 -11.52 17.08
CA GLY A 80 -11.91 -10.96 16.06
C GLY A 80 -11.70 -9.45 15.88
N GLU A 81 -11.60 -8.69 16.95
CA GLU A 81 -11.29 -7.26 16.93
C GLU A 81 -9.89 -6.98 16.35
N ILE A 82 -8.88 -7.76 16.74
CA ILE A 82 -7.52 -7.66 16.20
C ILE A 82 -7.49 -8.04 14.72
N ALA A 83 -8.22 -9.09 14.32
CA ALA A 83 -8.31 -9.50 12.91
C ALA A 83 -9.05 -8.46 12.07
N MET A 84 -10.13 -7.86 12.59
CA MET A 84 -10.84 -6.77 11.89
C MET A 84 -10.00 -5.50 11.80
N LYS A 85 -9.28 -5.10 12.87
CA LYS A 85 -8.34 -3.96 12.81
C LYS A 85 -7.19 -4.17 11.83
N ARG A 86 -6.73 -5.42 11.63
CA ARG A 86 -5.64 -5.73 10.69
C ARG A 86 -6.05 -5.78 9.22
N ASN A 87 -7.34 -5.74 8.91
CA ASN A 87 -7.84 -5.88 7.55
C ASN A 87 -8.46 -4.61 6.96
N THR A 88 -8.54 -3.52 7.71
CA THR A 88 -9.06 -2.26 7.19
C THR A 88 -7.94 -1.51 6.50
N ARG A 89 -7.99 -1.39 5.18
CA ARG A 89 -7.02 -0.62 4.38
C ARG A 89 -7.39 0.85 4.43
N LYS A 90 -6.46 1.69 4.86
CA LYS A 90 -6.70 3.10 5.10
C LYS A 90 -5.70 3.96 4.34
N ILE A 91 -6.22 4.93 3.61
CA ILE A 91 -5.41 5.89 2.85
C ILE A 91 -5.77 7.31 3.29
N ALA A 92 -4.76 8.14 3.50
CA ALA A 92 -4.92 9.59 3.53
C ALA A 92 -4.36 10.20 2.25
N ILE A 93 -5.07 11.21 1.70
CA ILE A 93 -4.58 12.04 0.59
C ILE A 93 -4.44 13.47 1.10
N ILE A 94 -3.22 14.01 1.02
CA ILE A 94 -2.91 15.39 1.40
C ILE A 94 -2.76 16.23 0.15
N GLY A 95 -3.65 17.21 0.01
CA GLY A 95 -3.83 18.02 -1.17
C GLY A 95 -4.96 17.48 -2.05
N THR A 96 -6.14 18.11 -1.97
CA THR A 96 -7.34 17.74 -2.75
C THR A 96 -7.50 18.59 -4.02
N GLY A 97 -6.35 18.95 -4.64
CA GLY A 97 -6.32 19.54 -5.97
C GLY A 97 -6.74 18.53 -7.04
N LEU A 98 -6.64 18.91 -8.32
CA LEU A 98 -7.06 18.05 -9.43
C LEU A 98 -6.38 16.68 -9.44
N VAL A 99 -5.13 16.58 -8.99
CA VAL A 99 -4.41 15.30 -8.88
C VAL A 99 -4.97 14.48 -7.71
N GLY A 100 -5.08 15.08 -6.52
CA GLY A 100 -5.58 14.38 -5.34
C GLY A 100 -7.02 13.91 -5.47
N SER A 101 -7.92 14.76 -5.99
CA SER A 101 -9.31 14.37 -6.24
C SER A 101 -9.43 13.29 -7.32
N SER A 102 -8.61 13.34 -8.40
CA SER A 102 -8.57 12.26 -9.39
C SER A 102 -8.04 10.95 -8.81
N CYS A 103 -7.05 11.01 -7.93
CA CYS A 103 -6.54 9.85 -7.20
C CYS A 103 -7.63 9.27 -6.28
N ALA A 104 -8.27 10.12 -5.49
CA ALA A 104 -9.36 9.73 -4.61
C ALA A 104 -10.52 9.05 -5.37
N TYR A 105 -10.93 9.64 -6.50
CA TYR A 105 -11.96 9.05 -7.38
C TYR A 105 -11.51 7.68 -7.93
N SER A 106 -10.25 7.55 -8.36
CA SER A 106 -9.71 6.27 -8.84
C SER A 106 -9.70 5.20 -7.76
N ILE A 107 -9.29 5.57 -6.52
CA ILE A 107 -9.28 4.68 -5.36
C ILE A 107 -10.69 4.20 -5.01
N VAL A 108 -11.66 5.11 -4.95
CA VAL A 108 -13.06 4.81 -4.64
C VAL A 108 -13.66 3.88 -5.69
N ASN A 109 -13.51 4.19 -6.98
CA ASN A 109 -14.08 3.37 -8.06
C ASN A 109 -13.49 1.96 -8.12
N GLN A 110 -12.20 1.81 -7.79
CA GLN A 110 -11.52 0.51 -7.78
C GLN A 110 -11.67 -0.24 -6.45
N GLY A 111 -12.18 0.40 -5.40
CA GLY A 111 -12.34 -0.21 -4.07
C GLY A 111 -11.03 -0.60 -3.42
N ILE A 112 -10.03 0.27 -3.51
CA ILE A 112 -8.67 -0.03 -3.06
C ILE A 112 -8.57 -0.01 -1.54
N CYS A 113 -9.35 0.83 -0.86
CA CYS A 113 -9.35 0.95 0.61
C CYS A 113 -10.77 0.98 1.18
N GLU A 114 -10.87 0.69 2.48
CA GLU A 114 -12.11 0.79 3.24
C GLU A 114 -12.30 2.20 3.83
N GLU A 115 -11.22 2.92 4.14
CA GLU A 115 -11.26 4.30 4.64
C GLU A 115 -10.35 5.20 3.81
N LEU A 116 -10.89 6.34 3.37
CA LEU A 116 -10.19 7.36 2.60
C LEU A 116 -10.34 8.71 3.30
N LEU A 117 -9.25 9.18 3.88
CA LEU A 117 -9.13 10.48 4.53
C LEU A 117 -8.65 11.52 3.52
N LEU A 118 -9.31 12.66 3.44
CA LEU A 118 -8.92 13.80 2.61
C LEU A 118 -8.47 14.97 3.49
N ILE A 119 -7.28 15.50 3.21
CA ILE A 119 -6.69 16.63 3.92
C ILE A 119 -6.30 17.70 2.91
N ASP A 120 -6.68 18.94 3.16
CA ASP A 120 -6.25 20.10 2.37
C ASP A 120 -6.09 21.31 3.29
N ILE A 121 -5.19 22.22 2.94
CA ILE A 121 -5.04 23.50 3.64
C ILE A 121 -6.36 24.30 3.61
N ASN A 122 -7.14 24.16 2.55
CA ASN A 122 -8.52 24.58 2.47
C ASN A 122 -9.43 23.42 2.93
N HIS A 123 -9.69 23.35 4.23
CA HIS A 123 -10.51 22.28 4.82
C HIS A 123 -11.89 22.15 4.19
N GLU A 124 -12.56 23.27 3.88
CA GLU A 124 -13.87 23.26 3.24
C GLU A 124 -13.84 22.59 1.85
N ARG A 125 -12.73 22.74 1.13
CA ARG A 125 -12.51 22.02 -0.11
C ARG A 125 -12.43 20.50 0.13
N ALA A 126 -11.64 20.06 1.12
CA ALA A 126 -11.57 18.65 1.47
C ALA A 126 -12.92 18.08 1.87
N VAL A 127 -13.74 18.83 2.61
CA VAL A 127 -15.11 18.46 2.98
C VAL A 127 -15.98 18.31 1.72
N GLY A 128 -15.92 19.28 0.80
CA GLY A 128 -16.68 19.21 -0.46
C GLY A 128 -16.31 18.00 -1.31
N GLU A 129 -15.03 17.74 -1.49
CA GLU A 129 -14.54 16.56 -2.23
C GLU A 129 -14.96 15.24 -1.54
N ALA A 130 -14.90 15.18 -0.21
CA ALA A 130 -15.34 14.00 0.55
C ALA A 130 -16.86 13.75 0.41
N MET A 131 -17.67 14.80 0.42
CA MET A 131 -19.11 14.71 0.21
C MET A 131 -19.44 14.17 -1.20
N ASP A 132 -18.83 14.74 -2.23
CA ASP A 132 -19.07 14.34 -3.62
C ASP A 132 -18.63 12.89 -3.87
N LEU A 133 -17.44 12.51 -3.41
CA LEU A 133 -16.94 11.13 -3.49
C LEU A 133 -17.83 10.15 -2.69
N SER A 134 -18.39 10.56 -1.55
CA SER A 134 -19.30 9.72 -0.78
C SER A 134 -20.59 9.40 -1.55
N HIS A 135 -21.05 10.32 -2.40
CA HIS A 135 -22.20 10.07 -3.26
C HIS A 135 -21.91 9.04 -4.37
N CYS A 136 -20.63 8.92 -4.81
CA CYS A 136 -20.25 7.94 -5.81
C CYS A 136 -20.39 6.49 -5.31
N ILE A 137 -20.30 6.26 -4.00
CA ILE A 137 -20.31 4.90 -3.40
C ILE A 137 -21.59 4.13 -3.79
N ASN A 138 -22.72 4.81 -3.94
CA ASN A 138 -23.97 4.17 -4.35
C ASN A 138 -23.94 3.56 -5.76
N PHE A 139 -22.96 3.95 -6.58
CA PHE A 139 -22.78 3.51 -7.97
C PHE A 139 -21.55 2.63 -8.16
N THR A 140 -20.89 2.25 -7.07
CA THR A 140 -19.70 1.37 -7.08
C THR A 140 -19.99 0.06 -6.35
N ASN A 141 -19.14 -0.94 -6.54
CA ASN A 141 -19.20 -2.18 -5.78
C ASN A 141 -18.40 -2.14 -4.47
N THR A 142 -18.11 -0.94 -3.97
CA THR A 142 -17.26 -0.71 -2.81
C THR A 142 -18.04 -0.10 -1.65
N ARG A 143 -17.44 -0.10 -0.46
CA ARG A 143 -17.99 0.51 0.75
C ARG A 143 -17.01 1.47 1.39
N THR A 144 -16.16 2.08 0.59
CA THR A 144 -15.15 3.03 1.07
C THR A 144 -15.81 4.18 1.82
N LYS A 145 -15.43 4.38 3.08
CA LYS A 145 -15.81 5.54 3.87
C LYS A 145 -14.88 6.70 3.51
N VAL A 146 -15.43 7.75 2.90
CA VAL A 146 -14.68 8.97 2.55
C VAL A 146 -15.00 10.07 3.53
N TYR A 147 -13.99 10.75 4.06
CA TYR A 147 -14.17 11.85 5.01
C TYR A 147 -13.00 12.84 4.97
N ALA A 148 -13.26 14.07 5.37
CA ALA A 148 -12.23 15.09 5.55
C ALA A 148 -11.71 15.07 7.00
N GLY A 149 -10.45 15.43 7.21
CA GLY A 149 -9.84 15.54 8.53
C GLY A 149 -8.54 16.33 8.52
N ASN A 150 -7.72 16.10 9.53
CA ASN A 150 -6.46 16.80 9.77
C ASN A 150 -5.28 15.82 9.87
N TYR A 151 -4.06 16.34 10.11
CA TYR A 151 -2.87 15.49 10.19
C TYR A 151 -2.90 14.50 11.36
N GLU A 152 -3.56 14.85 12.47
CA GLU A 152 -3.73 13.97 13.63
C GLU A 152 -4.46 12.67 13.30
N ASP A 153 -5.32 12.71 12.29
CA ASP A 153 -6.07 11.54 11.82
C ASP A 153 -5.20 10.57 10.99
N CYS A 154 -3.96 10.97 10.65
CA CYS A 154 -3.03 10.12 9.91
C CYS A 154 -2.44 8.96 10.74
N LYS A 155 -2.54 8.99 12.05
CA LYS A 155 -1.94 8.01 12.97
C LYS A 155 -2.17 6.55 12.57
N ASP A 156 -3.40 6.23 12.20
CA ASP A 156 -3.82 4.85 11.89
C ASP A 156 -3.92 4.58 10.38
N MET A 157 -3.34 5.45 9.53
CA MET A 157 -3.32 5.27 8.08
C MET A 157 -2.21 4.30 7.67
N ASP A 158 -2.48 3.44 6.68
CA ASP A 158 -1.49 2.55 6.10
C ASP A 158 -0.64 3.28 5.05
N ILE A 159 -1.27 4.18 4.27
CA ILE A 159 -0.61 4.94 3.21
C ILE A 159 -1.02 6.42 3.33
N VAL A 160 -0.05 7.31 3.32
CA VAL A 160 -0.24 8.75 3.15
C VAL A 160 0.24 9.15 1.76
N ILE A 161 -0.69 9.59 0.91
CA ILE A 161 -0.41 10.07 -0.45
C ILE A 161 -0.28 11.60 -0.40
N ILE A 162 0.83 12.15 -0.88
CA ILE A 162 1.07 13.60 -0.92
C ILE A 162 0.99 14.07 -2.37
N THR A 163 -0.01 14.92 -2.63
CA THR A 163 -0.22 15.58 -3.93
C THR A 163 -0.23 17.10 -3.80
N ALA A 164 0.02 17.61 -2.59
CA ALA A 164 0.08 19.04 -2.29
C ALA A 164 1.33 19.68 -2.89
N GLY A 165 1.18 20.83 -3.47
CA GLY A 165 2.27 21.59 -4.03
C GLY A 165 1.77 22.86 -4.74
N PRO A 166 2.62 23.86 -4.96
CA PRO A 166 2.23 25.03 -5.71
C PRO A 166 1.99 24.66 -7.18
N ALA A 167 0.90 25.19 -7.76
CA ALA A 167 0.72 25.10 -9.18
C ALA A 167 1.78 25.95 -9.90
N PRO A 168 2.51 25.41 -10.90
CA PRO A 168 3.48 26.20 -11.65
C PRO A 168 2.76 27.34 -12.38
N LYS A 169 3.31 28.55 -12.30
CA LYS A 169 2.79 29.68 -13.07
C LYS A 169 3.35 29.64 -14.50
N PRO A 170 2.66 30.23 -15.47
CA PRO A 170 3.19 30.32 -16.84
C PRO A 170 4.60 30.94 -16.85
N GLY A 171 5.55 30.23 -17.48
CA GLY A 171 6.95 30.65 -17.56
C GLY A 171 7.85 30.26 -16.38
N GLN A 172 7.30 29.61 -15.33
CA GLN A 172 8.11 29.03 -14.27
C GLN A 172 8.59 27.62 -14.64
N SER A 173 9.85 27.36 -14.38
CA SER A 173 10.42 26.01 -14.38
C SER A 173 9.96 25.21 -13.15
N ARG A 174 10.14 23.88 -13.15
CA ARG A 174 9.95 23.06 -11.96
C ARG A 174 10.86 23.47 -10.80
N LEU A 175 12.04 24.01 -11.09
CA LEU A 175 13.01 24.52 -10.13
C LEU A 175 12.54 25.78 -9.40
N ASP A 176 11.86 26.68 -10.12
CA ASP A 176 11.36 27.92 -9.52
C ASP A 176 10.31 27.64 -8.42
N THR A 177 9.71 26.47 -8.43
CA THR A 177 8.75 26.02 -7.42
C THR A 177 9.37 25.15 -6.33
N LEU A 178 10.62 24.68 -6.51
CA LEU A 178 11.25 23.71 -5.60
C LEU A 178 11.34 24.20 -4.16
N GLY A 179 11.84 25.42 -3.93
CA GLY A 179 11.97 25.99 -2.58
C GLY A 179 10.63 26.17 -1.87
N ALA A 180 9.56 26.48 -2.61
CA ALA A 180 8.21 26.57 -2.06
C ALA A 180 7.65 25.17 -1.76
N SER A 181 7.87 24.20 -2.66
CA SER A 181 7.49 22.80 -2.46
C SER A 181 8.18 22.20 -1.22
N ALA A 182 9.48 22.46 -1.06
CA ALA A 182 10.26 21.97 0.07
C ALA A 182 9.70 22.45 1.42
N LYS A 183 9.36 23.74 1.55
CA LYS A 183 8.75 24.30 2.77
C LYS A 183 7.36 23.71 3.06
N ILE A 184 6.58 23.45 2.02
CA ILE A 184 5.27 22.80 2.17
C ILE A 184 5.47 21.37 2.72
N MET A 185 6.46 20.65 2.22
CA MET A 185 6.75 19.29 2.69
C MET A 185 7.22 19.26 4.14
N GLU A 186 8.04 20.21 4.59
CA GLU A 186 8.42 20.34 6.00
C GLU A 186 7.19 20.42 6.92
N SER A 187 6.21 21.24 6.56
CA SER A 187 4.97 21.38 7.33
C SER A 187 4.11 20.13 7.29
N ILE A 188 3.95 19.50 6.12
CA ILE A 188 3.11 18.30 5.95
C ILE A 188 3.73 17.12 6.70
N VAL A 189 5.00 16.84 6.46
CA VAL A 189 5.68 15.69 7.07
C VAL A 189 5.78 15.85 8.57
N GLY A 190 6.08 17.06 9.06
CA GLY A 190 6.09 17.35 10.49
C GLY A 190 4.74 17.04 11.14
N GLY A 191 3.63 17.56 10.61
CA GLY A 191 2.29 17.32 11.15
C GLY A 191 1.87 15.84 11.08
N VAL A 192 2.19 15.15 9.97
CA VAL A 192 1.89 13.72 9.84
C VAL A 192 2.70 12.89 10.83
N MET A 193 4.00 13.15 10.98
CA MET A 193 4.85 12.39 11.91
C MET A 193 4.52 12.66 13.38
N GLU A 194 4.09 13.89 13.72
CA GLU A 194 3.60 14.21 15.06
C GLU A 194 2.34 13.43 15.44
N SER A 195 1.52 13.00 14.47
CA SER A 195 0.38 12.12 14.73
C SER A 195 0.79 10.73 15.25
N GLY A 196 2.04 10.32 15.02
CA GLY A 196 2.53 8.96 15.28
C GLY A 196 2.33 8.01 14.10
N PHE A 197 2.22 8.53 12.87
CA PHE A 197 2.14 7.75 11.63
C PHE A 197 3.39 6.85 11.45
N ASP A 198 3.15 5.57 11.15
CA ASP A 198 4.20 4.55 10.89
C ASP A 198 3.86 3.70 9.65
N GLY A 199 3.25 4.32 8.64
CA GLY A 199 2.87 3.68 7.37
C GLY A 199 3.85 3.97 6.23
N ILE A 200 3.31 4.07 5.01
CA ILE A 200 4.06 4.33 3.78
C ILE A 200 3.69 5.71 3.24
N PHE A 201 4.70 6.53 2.94
CA PHE A 201 4.51 7.73 2.15
C PHE A 201 4.58 7.42 0.65
N LEU A 202 3.60 7.93 -0.11
CA LEU A 202 3.57 7.88 -1.58
C LEU A 202 3.43 9.29 -2.15
N ILE A 203 4.45 9.76 -2.84
CA ILE A 203 4.61 11.15 -3.24
C ILE A 203 4.35 11.33 -4.74
N ALA A 204 3.55 12.35 -5.10
CA ALA A 204 3.36 12.81 -6.47
C ALA A 204 3.67 14.31 -6.65
N SER A 205 3.97 15.01 -5.58
CA SER A 205 4.34 16.43 -5.61
C SER A 205 5.67 16.63 -6.33
N ASN A 206 5.70 17.60 -7.25
CA ASN A 206 6.88 17.87 -8.06
C ASN A 206 7.82 18.93 -7.44
N PRO A 207 9.14 18.79 -7.69
CA PRO A 207 9.85 17.72 -8.42
C PRO A 207 9.88 16.41 -7.61
N VAL A 208 9.24 15.36 -8.14
CA VAL A 208 8.88 14.18 -7.33
C VAL A 208 10.07 13.45 -6.71
N ASP A 209 11.17 13.30 -7.44
CA ASP A 209 12.35 12.59 -6.94
C ASP A 209 12.97 13.33 -5.75
N ILE A 210 13.12 14.65 -5.87
CA ILE A 210 13.71 15.51 -4.84
C ILE A 210 12.78 15.60 -3.62
N ILE A 211 11.49 15.77 -3.85
CA ILE A 211 10.49 15.82 -2.77
C ILE A 211 10.41 14.46 -2.05
N THR A 212 10.48 13.35 -2.78
CA THR A 212 10.54 12.01 -2.15
C THR A 212 11.76 11.85 -1.27
N TYR A 213 12.92 12.29 -1.73
CA TYR A 213 14.14 12.30 -0.92
C TYR A 213 13.98 13.15 0.35
N GLN A 214 13.45 14.35 0.21
CA GLN A 214 13.20 15.25 1.34
C GLN A 214 12.23 14.63 2.37
N VAL A 215 11.12 14.03 1.90
CA VAL A 215 10.17 13.34 2.79
C VAL A 215 10.84 12.19 3.53
N TRP A 216 11.72 11.44 2.87
CA TRP A 216 12.51 10.40 3.53
C TRP A 216 13.39 10.96 4.65
N LYS A 217 14.16 12.02 4.38
CA LYS A 217 15.02 12.66 5.38
C LYS A 217 14.22 13.25 6.55
N LEU A 218 13.08 13.89 6.28
CA LEU A 218 12.25 14.51 7.30
C LEU A 218 11.48 13.51 8.17
N SER A 219 10.98 12.43 7.56
CA SER A 219 10.17 11.44 8.27
C SER A 219 11.00 10.49 9.14
N GLY A 220 12.26 10.25 8.79
CA GLY A 220 13.11 9.25 9.43
C GLY A 220 12.65 7.81 9.23
N LEU A 221 11.66 7.56 8.36
CA LEU A 221 11.19 6.22 8.04
C LEU A 221 12.24 5.45 7.23
N PRO A 222 12.23 4.11 7.27
CA PRO A 222 13.06 3.29 6.40
C PRO A 222 12.83 3.63 4.92
N ARG A 223 13.87 3.57 4.08
CA ARG A 223 13.81 3.94 2.65
C ARG A 223 12.74 3.19 1.86
N ASN A 224 12.42 1.98 2.25
CA ASN A 224 11.38 1.18 1.60
C ASN A 224 9.95 1.68 1.86
N ARG A 225 9.74 2.54 2.84
CA ARG A 225 8.42 3.12 3.18
C ARG A 225 8.21 4.53 2.64
N VAL A 226 9.13 5.05 1.84
CA VAL A 226 8.99 6.37 1.21
C VAL A 226 9.23 6.24 -0.28
N LEU A 227 8.15 6.38 -1.06
CA LEU A 227 8.12 6.14 -2.48
C LEU A 227 7.57 7.37 -3.22
N GLY A 228 8.15 7.70 -4.36
CA GLY A 228 7.55 8.64 -5.28
C GLY A 228 6.93 7.93 -6.49
N THR A 229 5.99 8.57 -7.17
CA THR A 229 5.46 8.04 -8.44
C THR A 229 6.52 7.91 -9.51
N GLY A 230 7.60 8.66 -9.43
CA GLY A 230 8.76 8.59 -10.31
C GLY A 230 8.38 8.58 -11.79
N THR A 231 9.01 7.69 -12.50
CA THR A 231 8.81 7.50 -13.94
C THR A 231 7.71 6.48 -14.28
N SER A 232 6.80 6.16 -13.35
CA SER A 232 5.73 5.18 -13.60
C SER A 232 4.77 5.65 -14.69
N LEU A 233 4.40 6.95 -14.68
CA LEU A 233 3.55 7.52 -15.71
C LEU A 233 4.33 7.71 -17.03
N ASP A 234 5.62 8.03 -16.99
CA ASP A 234 6.46 8.16 -18.18
C ASP A 234 6.64 6.80 -18.84
N SER A 235 6.87 5.73 -18.08
CA SER A 235 6.89 4.36 -18.59
C SER A 235 5.56 3.94 -19.23
N SER A 236 4.43 4.44 -18.71
CA SER A 236 3.12 4.23 -19.32
C SER A 236 2.99 4.98 -20.65
N ARG A 237 3.47 6.22 -20.73
CA ARG A 237 3.49 7.03 -21.97
C ARG A 237 4.36 6.39 -23.05
N LEU A 238 5.57 5.92 -22.66
CA LEU A 238 6.45 5.17 -23.56
C LEU A 238 5.72 3.96 -24.17
N ARG A 239 5.07 3.16 -23.30
CA ARG A 239 4.32 1.98 -23.77
C ARG A 239 3.16 2.35 -24.68
N THR A 240 2.50 3.49 -24.45
CA THR A 240 1.42 3.98 -25.33
C THR A 240 1.98 4.36 -26.72
N ILE A 241 3.08 5.11 -26.78
CA ILE A 241 3.73 5.49 -28.03
C ILE A 241 4.15 4.25 -28.82
N LEU A 242 4.81 3.31 -28.16
CA LEU A 242 5.24 2.05 -28.80
C LEU A 242 4.05 1.18 -29.22
N SER A 243 2.97 1.17 -28.44
CA SER A 243 1.72 0.46 -28.75
C SER A 243 1.10 0.95 -30.07
N GLU A 244 0.98 2.26 -30.23
CA GLU A 244 0.46 2.88 -31.44
C GLU A 244 1.35 2.57 -32.66
N MET A 245 2.68 2.69 -32.51
CA MET A 245 3.64 2.41 -33.55
C MET A 245 3.66 0.94 -33.99
N LEU A 246 3.64 0.03 -33.03
CA LEU A 246 3.77 -1.42 -33.25
C LEU A 246 2.44 -2.13 -33.50
N HIS A 247 1.30 -1.45 -33.25
CA HIS A 247 -0.06 -2.01 -33.27
C HIS A 247 -0.22 -3.21 -32.33
N VAL A 248 0.20 -3.04 -31.06
CA VAL A 248 0.07 -4.04 -29.99
C VAL A 248 -0.56 -3.39 -28.76
N ASP A 249 -1.18 -4.17 -27.89
CA ASP A 249 -1.70 -3.67 -26.60
C ASP A 249 -0.53 -3.15 -25.74
N PRO A 250 -0.63 -1.95 -25.12
CA PRO A 250 0.44 -1.39 -24.32
C PRO A 250 0.81 -2.25 -23.11
N ARG A 251 -0.09 -3.12 -22.63
CA ARG A 251 0.18 -4.09 -21.56
C ARG A 251 1.08 -5.25 -22.00
N SER A 252 1.23 -5.45 -23.30
CA SER A 252 2.15 -6.45 -23.87
C SER A 252 3.56 -5.91 -24.08
N ILE A 253 3.80 -4.63 -23.77
CA ILE A 253 5.10 -3.98 -23.86
C ILE A 253 5.68 -3.87 -22.46
N HIS A 254 6.86 -4.43 -22.28
CA HIS A 254 7.65 -4.29 -21.07
C HIS A 254 8.80 -3.31 -21.35
N GLY A 255 8.84 -2.22 -20.62
CA GLY A 255 9.85 -1.17 -20.78
C GLY A 255 9.65 -0.07 -19.74
N TYR A 256 10.74 0.54 -19.33
CA TYR A 256 10.76 1.54 -18.27
C TYR A 256 11.53 2.79 -18.72
N SER A 257 11.00 3.96 -18.35
CA SER A 257 11.80 5.17 -18.24
C SER A 257 12.50 5.17 -16.89
N LEU A 258 13.77 5.58 -16.84
CA LEU A 258 14.61 5.64 -15.66
C LEU A 258 15.18 7.06 -15.47
N GLY A 259 15.73 7.32 -14.28
CA GLY A 259 16.34 8.60 -13.97
C GLY A 259 15.33 9.62 -13.42
N GLU A 260 15.61 10.89 -13.61
CA GLU A 260 14.74 12.00 -13.21
C GLU A 260 13.36 11.89 -13.84
N HIS A 261 12.31 12.12 -13.06
CA HIS A 261 11.00 12.42 -13.65
C HIS A 261 11.04 13.84 -14.23
N GLY A 262 11.63 14.00 -15.40
CA GLY A 262 11.88 15.28 -16.03
C GLY A 262 12.40 15.14 -17.45
N ASP A 263 13.13 16.17 -17.90
CA ASP A 263 13.64 16.21 -19.26
C ASP A 263 14.88 15.33 -19.47
N SER A 264 15.56 14.93 -18.37
CA SER A 264 16.75 14.07 -18.42
C SER A 264 16.47 12.59 -18.26
N GLN A 265 15.19 12.19 -18.20
CA GLN A 265 14.84 10.77 -18.16
C GLN A 265 15.40 10.02 -19.36
N MET A 266 15.74 8.75 -19.17
CA MET A 266 16.22 7.88 -20.23
C MET A 266 15.37 6.61 -20.32
N VAL A 267 15.46 5.89 -21.42
CA VAL A 267 14.81 4.59 -21.63
C VAL A 267 15.89 3.52 -21.75
N ALA A 268 15.78 2.45 -20.97
CA ALA A 268 16.65 1.28 -21.10
C ALA A 268 16.20 0.43 -22.31
N TRP A 269 16.55 0.88 -23.52
CA TRP A 269 16.13 0.26 -24.79
C TRP A 269 16.56 -1.20 -24.90
N SER A 270 17.71 -1.55 -24.32
CA SER A 270 18.24 -2.92 -24.26
C SER A 270 17.27 -3.88 -23.53
N HIS A 271 16.36 -3.34 -22.69
CA HIS A 271 15.40 -4.10 -21.90
C HIS A 271 13.95 -3.88 -22.33
N VAL A 272 13.68 -3.11 -23.39
CA VAL A 272 12.32 -2.96 -23.90
C VAL A 272 11.95 -4.17 -24.74
N THR A 273 10.85 -4.86 -24.37
CA THR A 273 10.39 -6.07 -25.08
C THR A 273 8.90 -6.01 -25.39
N VAL A 274 8.50 -6.75 -26.41
CA VAL A 274 7.11 -6.99 -26.79
C VAL A 274 6.88 -8.50 -26.81
N GLY A 275 6.09 -9.01 -25.86
CA GLY A 275 5.88 -10.44 -25.74
C GLY A 275 7.17 -11.23 -25.49
N GLY A 276 8.17 -10.62 -24.83
CA GLY A 276 9.48 -11.21 -24.58
C GLY A 276 10.51 -11.03 -25.72
N LYS A 277 10.11 -10.52 -26.89
CA LYS A 277 11.06 -10.21 -27.97
C LYS A 277 11.59 -8.79 -27.84
N PRO A 278 12.93 -8.57 -27.90
CA PRO A 278 13.52 -7.25 -27.83
C PRO A 278 12.95 -6.30 -28.89
N VAL A 279 12.57 -5.09 -28.48
CA VAL A 279 11.99 -4.10 -29.41
C VAL A 279 12.96 -3.71 -30.51
N LEU A 280 14.25 -3.55 -30.19
CA LEU A 280 15.29 -3.22 -31.17
C LEU A 280 15.38 -4.27 -32.28
N GLN A 281 15.26 -5.55 -31.92
CA GLN A 281 15.22 -6.63 -32.88
C GLN A 281 13.97 -6.57 -33.79
N ILE A 282 12.80 -6.22 -33.19
CA ILE A 282 11.56 -6.07 -33.97
C ILE A 282 11.68 -4.94 -34.97
N LEU A 283 12.27 -3.81 -34.57
CA LEU A 283 12.47 -2.64 -35.46
C LEU A 283 13.42 -2.96 -36.62
N GLU A 284 14.52 -3.67 -36.34
CA GLU A 284 15.47 -4.09 -37.36
C GLU A 284 14.84 -5.08 -38.35
N GLU A 285 14.19 -6.15 -37.87
CA GLU A 285 13.54 -7.15 -38.74
C GLU A 285 12.40 -6.58 -39.60
N LYS A 286 11.78 -5.50 -39.14
CA LYS A 286 10.65 -4.85 -39.83
C LYS A 286 11.00 -3.46 -40.35
N LYS A 287 12.25 -3.22 -40.64
CA LYS A 287 12.75 -1.92 -41.13
C LYS A 287 12.02 -1.40 -42.37
N GLU A 288 11.61 -2.30 -43.26
CA GLU A 288 10.80 -1.94 -44.44
C GLU A 288 9.43 -1.35 -44.05
N ARG A 289 8.86 -1.79 -42.93
CA ARG A 289 7.57 -1.32 -42.44
C ARG A 289 7.67 -0.03 -41.64
N PHE A 290 8.68 0.10 -40.80
CA PHE A 290 8.78 1.19 -39.83
C PHE A 290 9.72 2.31 -40.28
N GLY A 291 10.57 2.06 -41.26
CA GLY A 291 11.65 2.99 -41.65
C GLY A 291 12.77 3.03 -40.60
N GLU A 292 13.54 4.09 -40.62
CA GLU A 292 14.49 4.41 -39.58
C GLU A 292 13.76 5.11 -38.43
N ILE A 293 13.86 4.55 -37.23
CA ILE A 293 13.23 5.06 -36.00
C ILE A 293 14.32 5.79 -35.20
N ASP A 294 14.08 7.06 -34.91
CA ASP A 294 14.89 7.80 -33.94
C ASP A 294 14.39 7.50 -32.52
N LEU A 295 15.18 6.75 -31.78
CA LEU A 295 14.85 6.37 -30.40
C LEU A 295 14.89 7.56 -29.44
N ASP A 296 15.76 8.53 -29.67
CA ASP A 296 15.85 9.75 -28.86
C ASP A 296 14.60 10.63 -29.07
N GLU A 297 14.02 10.67 -30.27
CA GLU A 297 12.73 11.32 -30.49
C GLU A 297 11.59 10.69 -29.68
N ILE A 298 11.59 9.36 -29.52
CA ILE A 298 10.60 8.66 -28.68
C ILE A 298 10.77 9.03 -27.21
N VAL A 299 12.03 9.10 -26.72
CA VAL A 299 12.32 9.55 -25.35
C VAL A 299 11.83 10.97 -25.14
N GLU A 300 12.12 11.87 -26.09
CA GLU A 300 11.68 13.26 -26.04
C GLU A 300 10.16 13.39 -26.04
N LYS A 301 9.45 12.67 -26.90
CA LYS A 301 7.98 12.62 -26.94
C LYS A 301 7.41 12.11 -25.61
N THR A 302 8.04 11.11 -25.01
CA THR A 302 7.65 10.56 -23.73
C THR A 302 7.78 11.60 -22.61
N ALA A 303 8.91 12.28 -22.51
CA ALA A 303 9.17 13.32 -21.53
C ALA A 303 8.23 14.52 -21.70
N LYS A 304 8.01 14.96 -22.95
CA LYS A 304 7.17 16.12 -23.28
C LYS A 304 5.67 15.85 -23.27
N ALA A 305 5.23 14.61 -23.19
CA ALA A 305 3.79 14.26 -23.21
C ALA A 305 2.97 15.00 -22.15
N GLY A 306 3.55 15.22 -20.95
CA GLY A 306 2.93 16.01 -19.90
C GLY A 306 2.69 17.46 -20.29
N TRP A 307 3.65 18.09 -20.94
CA TRP A 307 3.56 19.47 -21.44
C TRP A 307 2.55 19.62 -22.57
N GLU A 308 2.43 18.60 -23.44
CA GLU A 308 1.43 18.60 -24.51
C GLU A 308 0.00 18.55 -23.96
N ILE A 309 -0.23 17.80 -22.87
CA ILE A 309 -1.51 17.78 -22.17
C ILE A 309 -1.74 19.13 -21.47
N TYR A 310 -0.71 19.67 -20.80
CA TYR A 310 -0.78 20.94 -20.11
C TYR A 310 -1.17 22.09 -21.06
N LYS A 311 -0.55 22.17 -22.23
CA LYS A 311 -0.89 23.19 -23.26
C LYS A 311 -2.36 23.14 -23.70
N ARG A 312 -2.99 21.93 -23.67
CA ARG A 312 -4.36 21.75 -24.16
C ARG A 312 -5.43 21.92 -23.08
N LYS A 313 -5.15 21.53 -21.83
CA LYS A 313 -6.18 21.52 -20.76
C LYS A 313 -5.70 22.14 -19.44
N GLY A 314 -4.53 22.77 -19.41
CA GLY A 314 -4.00 23.52 -18.27
C GLY A 314 -3.29 22.68 -17.22
N THR A 315 -3.53 21.38 -17.14
CA THR A 315 -2.82 20.46 -16.23
C THR A 315 -3.08 19.00 -16.58
N THR A 316 -2.25 18.09 -16.07
CA THR A 316 -2.47 16.64 -16.16
C THR A 316 -2.87 16.10 -14.80
N TYR A 317 -3.85 15.21 -14.71
CA TYR A 317 -4.31 14.64 -13.44
C TYR A 317 -4.88 13.22 -13.53
N TYR A 318 -5.53 12.79 -14.60
CA TYR A 318 -6.09 11.45 -14.68
C TYR A 318 -5.04 10.34 -14.67
N GLY A 319 -3.99 10.50 -15.49
CA GLY A 319 -2.92 9.50 -15.58
C GLY A 319 -2.18 9.33 -14.26
N ILE A 320 -1.80 10.45 -13.63
CA ILE A 320 -1.08 10.42 -12.35
C ILE A 320 -1.99 9.96 -11.20
N GLY A 321 -3.26 10.37 -11.17
CA GLY A 321 -4.22 9.89 -10.18
C GLY A 321 -4.41 8.37 -10.25
N ASN A 322 -4.50 7.82 -11.47
CA ASN A 322 -4.60 6.37 -11.65
C ASN A 322 -3.28 5.63 -11.35
N SER A 323 -2.12 6.26 -11.62
CA SER A 323 -0.81 5.71 -11.24
C SER A 323 -0.66 5.57 -9.73
N LEU A 324 -1.06 6.60 -8.97
CA LEU A 324 -1.09 6.56 -7.50
C LEU A 324 -2.00 5.44 -6.98
N ALA A 325 -3.21 5.34 -7.53
CA ALA A 325 -4.15 4.28 -7.18
C ALA A 325 -3.59 2.88 -7.49
N TYR A 326 -2.88 2.73 -8.62
CA TYR A 326 -2.24 1.48 -9.02
C TYR A 326 -1.11 1.06 -8.06
N ILE A 327 -0.25 2.00 -7.64
CA ILE A 327 0.81 1.74 -6.67
C ILE A 327 0.21 1.39 -5.30
N ALA A 328 -0.78 2.15 -4.82
CA ALA A 328 -1.48 1.87 -3.57
C ALA A 328 -2.17 0.49 -3.58
N SER A 329 -2.80 0.11 -4.69
CA SER A 329 -3.37 -1.22 -4.89
C SER A 329 -2.32 -2.32 -4.81
N SER A 330 -1.15 -2.11 -5.43
CA SER A 330 -0.04 -3.07 -5.38
C SER A 330 0.47 -3.28 -3.96
N ILE A 331 0.58 -2.20 -3.17
CA ILE A 331 0.95 -2.26 -1.75
C ILE A 331 -0.07 -3.10 -0.97
N PHE A 332 -1.36 -2.79 -1.09
CA PHE A 332 -2.39 -3.48 -0.32
C PHE A 332 -2.61 -4.94 -0.70
N ASN A 333 -2.44 -5.26 -1.98
CA ASN A 333 -2.61 -6.63 -2.46
C ASN A 333 -1.38 -7.50 -2.24
N ASP A 334 -0.24 -6.89 -1.87
CA ASP A 334 1.05 -7.60 -1.72
C ASP A 334 1.39 -8.44 -2.96
N ASP A 335 1.20 -7.82 -4.15
CA ASP A 335 1.19 -8.55 -5.43
C ASP A 335 2.57 -8.60 -6.12
N TYR A 336 3.60 -8.06 -5.49
CA TYR A 336 4.99 -8.10 -5.94
C TYR A 336 5.20 -7.54 -7.35
N ARG A 337 4.44 -6.53 -7.72
CA ARG A 337 4.57 -5.87 -9.04
C ARG A 337 5.88 -5.11 -9.15
N VAL A 338 6.46 -5.19 -10.35
CA VAL A 338 7.57 -4.32 -10.72
C VAL A 338 6.99 -3.03 -11.31
N ILE A 339 7.24 -1.91 -10.63
CA ILE A 339 6.76 -0.58 -11.04
C ILE A 339 7.95 0.38 -11.03
N ALA A 340 8.06 1.24 -12.06
CA ALA A 340 9.03 2.30 -12.04
C ALA A 340 8.58 3.41 -11.08
N VAL A 341 9.27 3.55 -9.97
CA VAL A 341 8.96 4.50 -8.88
C VAL A 341 10.20 5.33 -8.53
N SER A 342 10.02 6.51 -7.94
CA SER A 342 11.15 7.17 -7.28
C SER A 342 11.51 6.38 -6.02
N ALA A 343 12.72 5.87 -5.99
CA ALA A 343 13.25 5.09 -4.89
C ALA A 343 14.59 5.65 -4.41
N ILE A 344 14.83 5.61 -3.11
CA ILE A 344 16.12 5.97 -2.52
C ILE A 344 17.10 4.83 -2.78
N LEU A 345 18.18 5.11 -3.50
CA LEU A 345 19.24 4.16 -3.80
C LEU A 345 20.29 4.12 -2.68
N ASP A 346 20.82 2.92 -2.42
CA ASP A 346 21.85 2.62 -1.42
C ASP A 346 22.81 1.54 -1.95
N GLY A 347 23.37 1.81 -3.11
CA GLY A 347 24.31 0.94 -3.83
C GLY A 347 23.82 0.40 -5.15
N GLU A 348 22.52 0.44 -5.40
CA GLU A 348 21.96 0.03 -6.68
C GLU A 348 22.48 0.94 -7.80
N TYR A 349 22.89 0.35 -8.92
CA TYR A 349 23.55 1.04 -10.06
C TYR A 349 24.84 1.80 -9.66
N GLY A 350 25.47 1.47 -8.52
CA GLY A 350 26.60 2.21 -7.97
C GLY A 350 26.24 3.56 -7.35
N GLU A 351 24.95 3.87 -7.22
CA GLU A 351 24.42 5.13 -6.73
C GLU A 351 24.05 5.05 -5.25
N TYR A 352 24.33 6.12 -4.49
CA TYR A 352 24.06 6.21 -3.06
C TYR A 352 23.42 7.54 -2.72
N ASP A 353 22.57 7.52 -1.70
CA ASP A 353 21.96 8.73 -1.10
C ASP A 353 21.31 9.64 -2.13
N ILE A 354 20.58 9.05 -3.05
CA ILE A 354 19.82 9.72 -4.11
C ILE A 354 18.46 9.05 -4.28
N CYS A 355 17.46 9.83 -4.64
CA CYS A 355 16.16 9.34 -5.05
C CYS A 355 15.97 9.55 -6.55
N THR A 356 15.65 8.49 -7.27
CA THR A 356 15.53 8.51 -8.74
C THR A 356 14.54 7.45 -9.22
N GLY A 357 14.05 7.61 -10.46
CA GLY A 357 13.11 6.68 -11.08
C GLY A 357 13.78 5.37 -11.48
N VAL A 358 13.39 4.26 -10.87
CA VAL A 358 13.89 2.91 -11.16
C VAL A 358 12.77 1.87 -11.04
N PRO A 359 12.84 0.74 -11.78
CA PRO A 359 11.92 -0.37 -11.56
C PRO A 359 12.20 -1.01 -10.21
N ALA A 360 11.15 -1.17 -9.40
CA ALA A 360 11.24 -1.75 -8.07
C ALA A 360 10.07 -2.71 -7.82
N ILE A 361 10.30 -3.74 -7.03
CA ILE A 361 9.27 -4.68 -6.56
C ILE A 361 8.51 -4.03 -5.42
N ILE A 362 7.22 -3.85 -5.59
CA ILE A 362 6.32 -3.24 -4.60
C ILE A 362 5.57 -4.32 -3.84
N THR A 363 5.61 -4.24 -2.51
CA THR A 363 4.98 -5.18 -1.58
C THR A 363 4.17 -4.43 -0.54
N ARG A 364 3.52 -5.15 0.37
CA ARG A 364 2.81 -4.56 1.50
C ARG A 364 3.69 -3.68 2.40
N ASP A 365 4.97 -3.97 2.49
CA ASP A 365 5.93 -3.21 3.30
C ASP A 365 6.58 -2.04 2.54
N GLY A 366 6.06 -1.72 1.35
CA GLY A 366 6.59 -0.72 0.44
C GLY A 366 7.52 -1.34 -0.62
N MET A 367 8.64 -0.69 -0.92
CA MET A 367 9.62 -1.18 -1.87
C MET A 367 10.43 -2.34 -1.25
N LYS A 368 10.33 -3.53 -1.83
CA LYS A 368 11.12 -4.68 -1.39
C LYS A 368 12.58 -4.57 -1.86
N GLU A 369 12.76 -4.33 -3.15
CA GLU A 369 14.08 -4.23 -3.78
C GLU A 369 13.96 -3.49 -5.12
N VAL A 370 15.04 -2.85 -5.55
CA VAL A 370 15.19 -2.30 -6.90
C VAL A 370 15.58 -3.43 -7.85
N VAL A 371 14.89 -3.51 -8.97
CA VAL A 371 15.24 -4.43 -10.06
C VAL A 371 16.32 -3.77 -10.90
N GLN A 372 17.59 -4.08 -10.62
CA GLN A 372 18.70 -3.53 -11.39
C GLN A 372 18.72 -4.16 -12.78
N LEU A 373 18.54 -3.34 -13.81
CA LEU A 373 18.71 -3.75 -15.19
C LEU A 373 20.19 -3.72 -15.57
N ASN A 374 20.64 -4.67 -16.37
CA ASN A 374 22.01 -4.65 -16.92
C ASN A 374 22.07 -3.63 -18.08
N LEU A 375 22.30 -2.38 -17.75
CA LEU A 375 22.36 -1.28 -18.70
C LEU A 375 23.60 -1.42 -19.60
N THR A 376 23.51 -0.94 -20.84
CA THR A 376 24.66 -0.77 -21.70
C THR A 376 25.50 0.44 -21.24
N GLU A 377 26.76 0.56 -21.67
CA GLU A 377 27.63 1.69 -21.31
C GLU A 377 27.01 3.07 -21.64
N ASP A 378 26.30 3.19 -22.77
CA ASP A 378 25.57 4.43 -23.13
C ASP A 378 24.39 4.68 -22.17
N GLU A 379 23.61 3.64 -21.86
CA GLU A 379 22.48 3.73 -20.92
C GLU A 379 22.97 4.07 -19.51
N GLU A 380 24.07 3.46 -19.02
CA GLU A 380 24.69 3.82 -17.74
C GLU A 380 25.13 5.29 -17.72
N SER A 381 25.78 5.76 -18.78
CA SER A 381 26.19 7.16 -18.91
C SER A 381 24.99 8.13 -18.87
N ARG A 382 23.91 7.81 -19.56
CA ARG A 382 22.67 8.62 -19.57
C ARG A 382 22.01 8.61 -18.20
N PHE A 383 21.96 7.46 -17.52
CA PHE A 383 21.40 7.34 -16.18
C PHE A 383 22.21 8.15 -15.16
N ALA A 384 23.53 8.04 -15.19
CA ALA A 384 24.41 8.82 -14.33
C ALA A 384 24.23 10.33 -14.54
N LYS A 385 24.16 10.81 -15.78
CA LYS A 385 23.87 12.23 -16.07
C LYS A 385 22.54 12.69 -15.51
N SER A 386 21.51 11.87 -15.59
CA SER A 386 20.20 12.18 -15.03
C SER A 386 20.26 12.29 -13.50
N ASN A 387 21.02 11.42 -12.85
CA ASN A 387 21.24 11.46 -11.41
C ASN A 387 22.09 12.67 -10.97
N ASP A 388 23.08 13.08 -11.74
CA ASP A 388 23.87 14.28 -11.46
C ASP A 388 23.00 15.54 -11.45
N ILE A 389 22.04 15.65 -12.37
CA ILE A 389 21.05 16.74 -12.41
C ILE A 389 20.22 16.75 -11.13
N LEU A 390 19.75 15.58 -10.65
CA LEU A 390 19.01 15.48 -9.38
C LEU A 390 19.87 15.93 -8.21
N ARG A 391 21.15 15.53 -8.14
CA ARG A 391 22.08 15.97 -7.08
C ARG A 391 22.27 17.49 -7.08
N ASP A 392 22.39 18.09 -8.25
CA ASP A 392 22.54 19.54 -8.34
C ASP A 392 21.29 20.27 -7.83
N TYR A 393 20.11 19.74 -8.10
CA TYR A 393 18.86 20.26 -7.56
C TYR A 393 18.75 20.09 -6.05
N MET A 394 19.14 18.92 -5.52
CA MET A 394 19.11 18.65 -4.08
C MET A 394 19.99 19.64 -3.30
N LYS A 395 21.18 19.98 -3.83
CA LYS A 395 22.07 21.00 -3.25
C LYS A 395 21.38 22.37 -3.08
N THR A 396 20.45 22.73 -3.98
CA THR A 396 19.74 24.05 -3.90
C THR A 396 18.78 24.15 -2.72
N ILE A 397 18.38 23.02 -2.14
CA ILE A 397 17.51 22.94 -0.95
C ILE A 397 18.23 22.42 0.30
N GLY A 398 19.56 22.32 0.24
CA GLY A 398 20.40 22.03 1.42
C GLY A 398 20.71 20.56 1.66
N TYR A 399 20.54 19.69 0.65
CA TYR A 399 20.91 18.28 0.67
C TYR A 399 22.12 17.96 -0.21
#